data_19a09ff09ccd8dcfdfbe5f5475f906c4
#
_entry.id   19a09ff09ccd8dcfdfbe5f5475f906c4
#
_cell.length_a   1.000
_cell.length_b   1.000
_cell.length_c   1.000
_cell.angle_alpha   90.00
_cell.angle_beta   90.00
_cell.angle_gamma   90.00
#
_symmetry.space_group_name_H-M   'P 1'
#
loop_
_entity.id
_entity.type
_entity.pdbx_description
1 polymer ?
#
loop_
_entity_poly.entity_id
_entity_poly.type
_entity_poly.pdbx_seq_one_letter_code
_entity_poly.pdbx_strand_id
1 'polypeptide(L)'
;MHRSLASGTLRATRPRARQPAALQAAFQSDAKQRNKLKFDSSEAVDENGVPLANTLHENQEFLAHKKNERPIWTALRGKALLNEPSLNKGAGFTMEERETFGLTGLLPHEVHSLDQQCKRAYSQMQERPSPLAKYTFLSSLRDQNIVLFYSLCLRYLDSVLSIIYTPTERTLRVMYRFPARPDLPDVQVGEAIQKYSTIWRRPDGLFLSIAHQNKLREMMMQAKRPKDIDLIVVTDSEGILGIGDQGVGGQLIAQGKANLYTLGGGIDPSRILSVVLDVGTDNPALLNDPLYLGLRRKRVRGKQYDEFVEKFCDIVREDYPQAMLHFEDFGVSNAARLLAKYRPIQSCFNDDMQGTAAVVLAALVSAVKVTKSDLKDQRIVVFGFGTAGYGIADGIRTALMLEAGLTSEEARKVFWCIDRPGLLTSSHTDSLRPGQENFIRDASEVETWERDEEGRIGLLEVVKQAKPTILIGCSTMSGAFNEEVCREMAKHVERPIIFPLSNPTKLAEADPADVNEWTNGMALMATGSPFPPVRNPNGKLHKVAELSDRMITAGVAALARLAPCLQDPDESLLPAMGDVRHISVKVAVAVANAALDEGLSRLGRTDRFTEEEIRSFQWDPVYRPLELVD
;
A
#
# COMPACT_ATOMS: atom_id res chain seq x y z
N MET A 1 -13.39 13.55 69.91
CA MET A 1 -12.53 12.32 70.05
C MET A 1 -11.83 12.10 68.72
N HIS A 2 -10.53 12.32 68.76
CA HIS A 2 -9.61 12.12 67.61
C HIS A 2 -9.50 10.68 67.20
N ARG A 3 -9.40 10.39 65.89
CA ARG A 3 -8.54 9.37 65.34
C ARG A 3 -8.02 9.78 63.97
N SER A 4 -6.73 10.00 63.94
CA SER A 4 -5.78 10.12 62.87
C SER A 4 -5.82 8.92 61.91
N LEU A 5 -5.79 9.15 60.59
CA LEU A 5 -5.39 8.14 59.62
C LEU A 5 -4.18 8.64 58.84
N ALA A 6 -3.15 7.87 58.93
CA ALA A 6 -1.84 8.08 58.33
C ALA A 6 -1.85 7.93 56.81
N SER A 7 -1.16 8.86 56.15
CA SER A 7 -0.82 8.82 54.73
C SER A 7 0.24 7.79 54.43
N GLY A 8 -0.11 6.70 53.74
CA GLY A 8 0.82 5.75 53.16
C GLY A 8 1.14 6.10 51.70
N THR A 9 2.31 6.67 51.47
CA THR A 9 2.86 6.90 50.13
C THR A 9 3.33 5.58 49.54
N LEU A 10 2.58 5.03 48.59
CA LEU A 10 3.01 3.95 47.72
C LEU A 10 3.92 4.53 46.63
N ARG A 11 5.22 4.31 46.74
CA ARG A 11 6.19 4.49 45.66
C ARG A 11 5.95 3.41 44.60
N ALA A 12 5.39 3.82 43.47
CA ALA A 12 5.36 3.02 42.27
C ALA A 12 6.79 2.95 41.67
N THR A 13 7.41 1.80 41.74
CA THR A 13 8.65 1.49 41.03
C THR A 13 8.29 1.27 39.54
N ARG A 14 8.69 2.18 38.68
CA ARG A 14 8.66 1.99 37.22
C ARG A 14 9.62 0.87 36.83
N PRO A 15 9.21 -0.12 36.01
CA PRO A 15 10.16 -1.04 35.42
C PRO A 15 11.03 -0.30 34.41
N ARG A 16 12.33 -0.43 34.53
CA ARG A 16 13.30 0.01 33.53
C ARG A 16 13.05 -0.75 32.23
N ALA A 17 12.76 -0.04 31.15
CA ALA A 17 12.75 -0.57 29.80
C ALA A 17 14.13 -1.16 29.49
N ARG A 18 14.20 -2.46 29.26
CA ARG A 18 15.38 -3.12 28.68
C ARG A 18 15.43 -2.77 27.20
N GLN A 19 16.52 -2.20 26.75
CA GLN A 19 16.81 -1.94 25.34
C GLN A 19 16.82 -3.25 24.54
N PRO A 20 16.28 -3.29 23.32
CA PRO A 20 16.31 -4.47 22.48
C PRO A 20 17.70 -4.63 21.82
N ALA A 21 18.56 -5.40 22.43
CA ALA A 21 19.83 -5.87 21.83
C ALA A 21 19.61 -6.84 20.63
N ALA A 22 18.36 -7.26 20.39
CA ALA A 22 17.99 -8.26 19.40
C ALA A 22 18.06 -7.76 17.94
N LEU A 23 17.80 -6.46 17.69
CA LEU A 23 17.93 -5.92 16.33
C LEU A 23 19.37 -5.81 15.86
N GLN A 24 20.30 -5.49 16.76
CA GLN A 24 21.73 -5.46 16.44
C GLN A 24 22.32 -6.87 16.20
N ALA A 25 21.83 -7.88 16.91
CA ALA A 25 22.23 -9.27 16.71
C ALA A 25 21.74 -9.86 15.38
N ALA A 26 20.54 -9.48 14.92
CA ALA A 26 20.01 -9.88 13.62
C ALA A 26 20.82 -9.30 12.44
N PHE A 27 21.41 -8.11 12.60
CA PHE A 27 22.32 -7.53 11.60
C PHE A 27 23.71 -8.19 11.54
N GLN A 28 24.15 -8.85 12.62
CA GLN A 28 25.50 -9.45 12.68
C GLN A 28 25.54 -10.97 12.40
N SER A 29 24.43 -11.70 12.55
CA SER A 29 24.41 -13.16 12.36
C SER A 29 24.38 -13.60 10.89
N ASP A 30 23.83 -12.80 9.98
CA ASP A 30 23.72 -13.14 8.56
C ASP A 30 25.02 -13.00 7.75
N ALA A 31 26.08 -12.45 8.33
CA ALA A 31 27.38 -12.35 7.64
C ALA A 31 28.08 -13.71 7.44
N LYS A 32 27.65 -14.77 8.13
CA LYS A 32 28.25 -16.12 8.08
C LYS A 32 27.52 -17.13 7.16
N GLN A 33 26.32 -16.82 6.67
CA GLN A 33 25.59 -17.71 5.74
C GLN A 33 25.66 -17.31 4.27
N ARG A 34 26.61 -16.46 3.87
CA ARG A 34 26.79 -15.94 2.51
C ARG A 34 27.39 -16.93 1.50
N ASN A 35 27.24 -18.23 1.65
CA ASN A 35 27.68 -19.17 0.60
C ASN A 35 26.56 -20.14 0.24
N LYS A 36 26.04 -19.98 -0.96
CA LYS A 36 25.17 -20.81 -1.79
C LYS A 36 23.76 -20.29 -2.04
N LEU A 37 23.67 -19.24 -2.85
CA LEU A 37 22.59 -19.09 -3.83
C LEU A 37 23.26 -18.58 -5.11
N LYS A 38 23.65 -19.48 -5.98
CA LYS A 38 23.97 -19.18 -7.37
C LYS A 38 22.63 -19.01 -8.08
N PHE A 39 22.27 -17.79 -8.44
CA PHE A 39 21.27 -17.56 -9.47
C PHE A 39 21.90 -17.88 -10.82
N ASP A 40 21.39 -18.91 -11.48
CA ASP A 40 21.75 -19.23 -12.85
C ASP A 40 20.91 -18.31 -13.75
N SER A 41 21.55 -17.29 -14.32
CA SER A 41 20.93 -16.31 -15.22
C SER A 41 20.98 -16.82 -16.65
N SER A 42 20.35 -17.94 -16.96
CA SER A 42 20.00 -18.29 -18.32
C SER A 42 18.60 -17.78 -18.63
N GLU A 43 18.50 -16.52 -19.02
CA GLU A 43 17.27 -15.95 -19.55
C GLU A 43 16.91 -16.64 -20.87
N ALA A 44 15.89 -17.51 -20.86
CA ALA A 44 15.24 -17.94 -22.07
C ALA A 44 14.49 -16.74 -22.67
N VAL A 45 14.87 -16.31 -23.84
CA VAL A 45 14.22 -15.28 -24.63
C VAL A 45 13.37 -15.92 -25.73
N ASP A 46 12.24 -15.29 -26.10
CA ASP A 46 11.49 -15.69 -27.29
C ASP A 46 12.24 -15.36 -28.58
N GLU A 47 11.68 -15.74 -29.71
CA GLU A 47 12.26 -15.52 -31.06
C GLU A 47 12.49 -14.02 -31.39
N ASN A 48 12.02 -13.10 -30.57
CA ASN A 48 12.19 -11.65 -30.69
C ASN A 48 13.15 -11.07 -29.64
N GLY A 49 13.82 -11.95 -28.82
CA GLY A 49 14.75 -11.53 -27.79
C GLY A 49 14.08 -10.95 -26.53
N VAL A 50 12.80 -11.23 -26.32
CA VAL A 50 12.05 -10.84 -25.11
C VAL A 50 12.23 -11.95 -24.07
N PRO A 51 12.66 -11.65 -22.82
CA PRO A 51 12.74 -12.64 -21.77
C PRO A 51 11.38 -13.33 -21.59
N LEU A 52 11.32 -14.62 -21.86
CA LEU A 52 10.22 -15.45 -21.42
C LEU A 52 10.31 -15.46 -19.90
N ALA A 53 9.42 -14.77 -19.25
CA ALA A 53 9.39 -14.70 -17.79
C ALA A 53 9.32 -16.12 -17.22
N ASN A 54 10.47 -16.66 -16.82
CA ASN A 54 10.60 -17.93 -16.12
C ASN A 54 9.90 -17.93 -14.75
N THR A 55 9.47 -16.77 -14.30
CA THR A 55 8.66 -16.56 -13.09
C THR A 55 7.31 -17.31 -13.10
N LEU A 56 6.81 -17.73 -14.29
CA LEU A 56 5.54 -18.46 -14.35
C LEU A 56 5.67 -19.96 -13.99
N HIS A 57 6.83 -20.59 -14.19
CA HIS A 57 7.01 -22.02 -13.85
C HIS A 57 7.35 -22.22 -12.36
N GLU A 58 8.20 -21.38 -11.79
CA GLU A 58 8.52 -21.42 -10.35
C GLU A 58 7.30 -21.01 -9.51
N ASN A 59 6.46 -20.08 -9.99
CA ASN A 59 5.20 -19.74 -9.34
C ASN A 59 4.14 -20.85 -9.40
N GLN A 60 4.20 -21.81 -10.32
CA GLN A 60 3.26 -22.93 -10.34
C GLN A 60 3.55 -23.99 -9.26
N GLU A 61 4.81 -24.28 -8.94
CA GLU A 61 5.16 -25.11 -7.78
C GLU A 61 4.85 -24.41 -6.45
N PHE A 62 4.93 -23.10 -6.43
CA PHE A 62 4.61 -22.27 -5.27
C PHE A 62 3.13 -22.33 -4.86
N LEU A 63 2.22 -22.58 -5.79
CA LEU A 63 0.78 -22.64 -5.58
C LEU A 63 0.27 -24.01 -5.07
N ALA A 64 1.11 -25.03 -5.03
CA ALA A 64 0.69 -26.39 -4.66
C ALA A 64 0.82 -26.65 -3.15
N HIS A 65 0.05 -25.96 -2.32
CA HIS A 65 -0.01 -26.28 -0.89
C HIS A 65 -1.03 -27.40 -0.60
N LYS A 66 -0.68 -28.33 0.29
CA LYS A 66 -1.59 -29.40 0.80
C LYS A 66 -2.94 -28.88 1.29
N LYS A 67 -3.04 -27.62 1.70
CA LYS A 67 -4.30 -26.96 2.08
C LYS A 67 -5.27 -26.88 0.91
N ASN A 68 -4.78 -26.76 -0.32
CA ASN A 68 -5.58 -26.65 -1.53
C ASN A 68 -6.16 -28.00 -2.00
N GLU A 69 -5.66 -29.13 -1.46
CA GLU A 69 -6.16 -30.46 -1.73
C GLU A 69 -7.40 -30.81 -0.88
N ARG A 70 -7.66 -30.07 0.20
CA ARG A 70 -8.83 -30.30 1.05
C ARG A 70 -10.10 -29.93 0.32
N PRO A 71 -11.12 -30.83 0.26
CA PRO A 71 -12.37 -30.52 -0.41
C PRO A 71 -13.12 -29.38 0.30
N ILE A 72 -13.95 -28.69 -0.48
CA ILE A 72 -14.95 -27.75 0.03
C ILE A 72 -16.30 -28.48 0.04
N TRP A 73 -16.92 -28.51 1.20
CA TRP A 73 -18.22 -29.16 1.41
C TRP A 73 -19.34 -28.17 1.07
N THR A 74 -20.29 -28.57 0.22
CA THR A 74 -21.44 -27.73 -0.17
C THR A 74 -22.66 -28.54 -0.48
N ALA A 75 -23.84 -28.01 -0.11
CA ALA A 75 -25.12 -28.53 -0.51
C ALA A 75 -25.67 -27.91 -1.82
N LEU A 76 -24.93 -26.90 -2.40
CA LEU A 76 -25.38 -26.24 -3.61
C LEU A 76 -25.24 -27.14 -4.83
N ARG A 77 -26.25 -27.12 -5.71
CA ARG A 77 -26.30 -27.90 -6.96
C ARG A 77 -26.75 -27.02 -8.13
N GLY A 78 -26.50 -27.49 -9.36
CA GLY A 78 -26.99 -26.87 -10.58
C GLY A 78 -26.68 -25.39 -10.69
N LYS A 79 -27.66 -24.58 -11.07
CA LYS A 79 -27.51 -23.15 -11.25
C LYS A 79 -27.14 -22.42 -9.94
N ALA A 80 -27.57 -22.92 -8.77
CA ALA A 80 -27.18 -22.28 -7.50
C ALA A 80 -25.67 -22.36 -7.26
N LEU A 81 -25.05 -23.50 -7.56
CA LEU A 81 -23.59 -23.66 -7.48
C LEU A 81 -22.85 -22.78 -8.50
N LEU A 82 -23.34 -22.69 -9.74
CA LEU A 82 -22.75 -21.84 -10.77
C LEU A 82 -22.88 -20.34 -10.46
N ASN A 83 -23.83 -19.94 -9.64
CA ASN A 83 -24.03 -18.57 -9.20
C ASN A 83 -23.29 -18.20 -7.91
N GLU A 84 -22.60 -19.16 -7.28
CA GLU A 84 -21.77 -18.90 -6.10
C GLU A 84 -20.32 -18.63 -6.53
N PRO A 85 -19.86 -17.37 -6.52
CA PRO A 85 -18.55 -17.00 -7.10
C PRO A 85 -17.36 -17.70 -6.46
N SER A 86 -17.47 -18.06 -5.18
CA SER A 86 -16.41 -18.73 -4.42
C SER A 86 -16.27 -20.22 -4.74
N LEU A 87 -17.29 -20.83 -5.34
CA LEU A 87 -17.35 -22.25 -5.66
C LEU A 87 -17.40 -22.54 -7.16
N ASN A 88 -17.77 -21.53 -7.95
CA ASN A 88 -17.90 -21.67 -9.40
C ASN A 88 -16.55 -21.87 -10.06
N LYS A 89 -16.37 -23.01 -10.75
CA LYS A 89 -15.18 -23.34 -11.54
C LYS A 89 -15.38 -23.08 -13.04
N GLY A 90 -16.57 -22.68 -13.48
CA GLY A 90 -16.90 -22.53 -14.90
C GLY A 90 -16.64 -23.81 -15.69
N ALA A 91 -15.86 -23.73 -16.79
CA ALA A 91 -15.48 -24.90 -17.56
C ALA A 91 -14.47 -25.84 -16.83
N GLY A 92 -14.02 -25.47 -15.63
CA GLY A 92 -13.05 -26.25 -14.84
C GLY A 92 -13.68 -27.33 -13.95
N PHE A 93 -15.01 -27.40 -13.85
CA PHE A 93 -15.65 -28.55 -13.19
C PHE A 93 -15.30 -29.85 -13.91
N THR A 94 -14.78 -30.83 -13.15
CA THR A 94 -14.51 -32.18 -13.70
C THR A 94 -15.78 -32.88 -14.14
N MET A 95 -15.67 -33.92 -14.97
CA MET A 95 -16.87 -34.67 -15.41
C MET A 95 -17.58 -35.28 -14.21
N GLU A 96 -16.85 -35.81 -13.24
CA GLU A 96 -17.40 -36.37 -12.01
C GLU A 96 -18.15 -35.31 -11.19
N GLU A 97 -17.58 -34.12 -11.00
CA GLU A 97 -18.24 -33.00 -10.33
C GLU A 97 -19.51 -32.57 -11.08
N ARG A 98 -19.49 -32.59 -12.44
CA ARG A 98 -20.65 -32.20 -13.23
C ARG A 98 -21.81 -33.17 -13.04
N GLU A 99 -21.53 -34.46 -12.93
CA GLU A 99 -22.55 -35.49 -12.61
C GLU A 99 -23.06 -35.33 -11.18
N THR A 100 -22.15 -35.26 -10.20
CA THR A 100 -22.48 -35.15 -8.78
C THR A 100 -23.33 -33.93 -8.45
N PHE A 101 -23.00 -32.79 -9.04
CA PHE A 101 -23.67 -31.52 -8.75
C PHE A 101 -24.78 -31.14 -9.73
N GLY A 102 -25.12 -32.01 -10.67
CA GLY A 102 -26.18 -31.76 -11.66
C GLY A 102 -25.85 -30.61 -12.63
N LEU A 103 -24.62 -30.53 -13.08
CA LEU A 103 -24.13 -29.50 -14.02
C LEU A 103 -24.10 -30.01 -15.46
N THR A 104 -24.29 -31.30 -15.69
CA THR A 104 -24.32 -31.89 -17.02
C THR A 104 -25.43 -31.24 -17.86
N GLY A 105 -25.07 -30.73 -19.05
CA GLY A 105 -25.99 -29.97 -19.90
C GLY A 105 -26.10 -28.47 -19.56
N LEU A 106 -25.57 -28.01 -18.39
CA LEU A 106 -25.47 -26.59 -18.06
C LEU A 106 -24.12 -25.98 -18.50
N LEU A 107 -23.12 -26.82 -18.70
CA LEU A 107 -21.77 -26.43 -19.12
C LEU A 107 -21.42 -27.04 -20.49
N PRO A 108 -20.60 -26.37 -21.31
CA PRO A 108 -20.03 -26.97 -22.51
C PRO A 108 -19.25 -28.25 -22.17
N HIS A 109 -19.17 -29.21 -23.09
CA HIS A 109 -18.62 -30.55 -22.82
C HIS A 109 -17.17 -30.54 -22.32
N GLU A 110 -16.30 -29.75 -22.96
CA GLU A 110 -14.86 -29.74 -22.65
C GLU A 110 -14.56 -29.20 -21.25
N VAL A 111 -13.62 -29.88 -20.56
CA VAL A 111 -13.10 -29.45 -19.26
C VAL A 111 -11.81 -28.68 -19.50
N HIS A 112 -11.79 -27.42 -19.09
CA HIS A 112 -10.63 -26.55 -19.23
C HIS A 112 -9.89 -26.38 -17.91
N SER A 113 -8.57 -26.46 -17.97
CA SER A 113 -7.71 -26.10 -16.83
C SER A 113 -7.89 -24.63 -16.47
N LEU A 114 -7.52 -24.27 -15.24
CA LEU A 114 -7.51 -22.86 -14.78
C LEU A 114 -6.62 -21.99 -15.68
N ASP A 115 -5.49 -22.54 -16.15
CA ASP A 115 -4.58 -21.84 -17.08
C ASP A 115 -5.27 -21.51 -18.42
N GLN A 116 -5.97 -22.47 -19.03
CA GLN A 116 -6.72 -22.23 -20.27
C GLN A 116 -7.83 -21.20 -20.08
N GLN A 117 -8.49 -21.21 -18.92
CA GLN A 117 -9.52 -20.21 -18.59
C GLN A 117 -8.91 -18.82 -18.38
N CYS A 118 -7.75 -18.72 -17.72
CA CYS A 118 -7.01 -17.45 -17.56
C CYS A 118 -6.60 -16.87 -18.92
N LYS A 119 -6.03 -17.67 -19.81
CA LYS A 119 -5.65 -17.22 -21.18
C LYS A 119 -6.85 -16.67 -21.93
N ARG A 120 -7.97 -17.37 -21.91
CA ARG A 120 -9.22 -16.91 -22.55
C ARG A 120 -9.75 -15.63 -21.95
N ALA A 121 -9.81 -15.53 -20.62
CA ALA A 121 -10.31 -14.35 -19.92
C ALA A 121 -9.39 -13.15 -20.15
N TYR A 122 -8.06 -13.35 -20.21
CA TYR A 122 -7.11 -12.31 -20.53
C TYR A 122 -7.29 -11.77 -21.96
N SER A 123 -7.46 -12.65 -22.97
CA SER A 123 -7.78 -12.23 -24.33
C SER A 123 -9.06 -11.40 -24.38
N GLN A 124 -10.13 -11.87 -23.75
CA GLN A 124 -11.40 -11.16 -23.67
C GLN A 124 -11.25 -9.77 -23.01
N MET A 125 -10.42 -9.66 -21.98
CA MET A 125 -10.11 -8.38 -21.33
C MET A 125 -9.36 -7.45 -22.28
N GLN A 126 -8.37 -7.96 -23.02
CA GLN A 126 -7.57 -7.14 -23.95
C GLN A 126 -8.41 -6.59 -25.11
N GLU A 127 -9.44 -7.30 -25.54
CA GLU A 127 -10.38 -6.83 -26.59
C GLU A 127 -11.30 -5.68 -26.12
N ARG A 128 -11.32 -5.34 -24.82
CA ARG A 128 -12.16 -4.26 -24.31
C ARG A 128 -11.60 -2.90 -24.76
N PRO A 129 -12.49 -2.00 -25.25
CA PRO A 129 -12.06 -0.77 -25.95
C PRO A 129 -11.47 0.30 -25.04
N SER A 130 -11.70 0.21 -23.72
CA SER A 130 -11.22 1.20 -22.74
C SER A 130 -10.87 0.55 -21.42
N PRO A 131 -10.01 1.17 -20.61
CA PRO A 131 -9.70 0.71 -19.26
C PRO A 131 -10.94 0.59 -18.36
N LEU A 132 -11.89 1.51 -18.43
CA LEU A 132 -13.17 1.36 -17.73
C LEU A 132 -13.92 0.09 -18.16
N ALA A 133 -13.91 -0.23 -19.47
CA ALA A 133 -14.50 -1.47 -19.97
C ALA A 133 -13.71 -2.71 -19.52
N LYS A 134 -12.38 -2.62 -19.38
CA LYS A 134 -11.54 -3.66 -18.79
C LYS A 134 -11.83 -3.82 -17.30
N TYR A 135 -11.96 -2.71 -16.56
CA TYR A 135 -12.35 -2.73 -15.14
C TYR A 135 -13.70 -3.42 -14.94
N THR A 136 -14.73 -3.02 -15.71
CA THR A 136 -16.07 -3.62 -15.61
C THR A 136 -16.07 -5.11 -15.99
N PHE A 137 -15.22 -5.52 -16.94
CA PHE A 137 -15.01 -6.93 -17.27
C PHE A 137 -14.41 -7.69 -16.08
N LEU A 138 -13.32 -7.18 -15.48
CA LEU A 138 -12.66 -7.82 -14.33
C LEU A 138 -13.57 -7.87 -13.11
N SER A 139 -14.33 -6.81 -12.83
CA SER A 139 -15.32 -6.78 -11.76
C SER A 139 -16.40 -7.85 -11.98
N SER A 140 -16.93 -7.94 -13.22
CA SER A 140 -17.90 -9.00 -13.57
C SER A 140 -17.31 -10.41 -13.46
N LEU A 141 -16.04 -10.60 -13.82
CA LEU A 141 -15.35 -11.87 -13.67
C LEU A 141 -15.23 -12.28 -12.20
N ARG A 142 -14.86 -11.34 -11.32
CA ARG A 142 -14.79 -11.57 -9.87
C ARG A 142 -16.14 -11.98 -9.31
N ASP A 143 -17.21 -11.34 -9.77
CA ASP A 143 -18.58 -11.61 -9.37
C ASP A 143 -19.11 -12.97 -9.83
N GLN A 144 -18.45 -13.59 -10.82
CA GLN A 144 -18.81 -14.90 -11.35
C GLN A 144 -17.89 -16.01 -10.85
N ASN A 145 -16.59 -15.73 -10.72
CA ASN A 145 -15.58 -16.73 -10.39
C ASN A 145 -14.37 -16.07 -9.73
N ILE A 146 -14.34 -16.07 -8.41
CA ILE A 146 -13.30 -15.45 -7.59
C ILE A 146 -11.94 -16.07 -7.87
N VAL A 147 -11.85 -17.40 -7.99
CA VAL A 147 -10.60 -18.12 -8.25
C VAL A 147 -10.01 -17.71 -9.60
N LEU A 148 -10.84 -17.69 -10.65
CA LEU A 148 -10.38 -17.29 -11.98
C LEU A 148 -9.93 -15.82 -12.01
N PHE A 149 -10.66 -14.93 -11.34
CA PHE A 149 -10.29 -13.51 -11.23
C PHE A 149 -8.91 -13.35 -10.60
N TYR A 150 -8.67 -13.90 -9.40
CA TYR A 150 -7.39 -13.75 -8.72
C TYR A 150 -6.25 -14.50 -9.42
N SER A 151 -6.51 -15.67 -10.01
CA SER A 151 -5.51 -16.40 -10.80
C SER A 151 -5.09 -15.61 -12.04
N LEU A 152 -6.04 -14.99 -12.74
CA LEU A 152 -5.76 -14.10 -13.86
C LEU A 152 -4.94 -12.89 -13.41
N CYS A 153 -5.35 -12.24 -12.32
CA CYS A 153 -4.65 -11.06 -11.81
C CYS A 153 -3.19 -11.37 -11.39
N LEU A 154 -2.94 -12.51 -10.75
CA LEU A 154 -1.57 -12.93 -10.39
C LEU A 154 -0.71 -13.23 -11.61
N ARG A 155 -1.28 -13.87 -12.65
CA ARG A 155 -0.53 -14.22 -13.87
C ARG A 155 -0.17 -13.00 -14.71
N TYR A 156 -1.00 -11.99 -14.70
CA TYR A 156 -0.86 -10.78 -15.53
C TYR A 156 -0.84 -9.52 -14.65
N LEU A 157 -0.16 -9.61 -13.50
CA LEU A 157 -0.21 -8.60 -12.44
C LEU A 157 0.11 -7.20 -12.97
N ASP A 158 1.20 -7.05 -13.71
CA ASP A 158 1.62 -5.77 -14.29
C ASP A 158 0.57 -5.15 -15.23
N SER A 159 -0.17 -6.00 -15.97
CA SER A 159 -1.20 -5.55 -16.91
C SER A 159 -2.53 -5.17 -16.26
N VAL A 160 -2.86 -5.77 -15.11
CA VAL A 160 -4.19 -5.62 -14.49
C VAL A 160 -4.18 -4.70 -13.30
N LEU A 161 -3.04 -4.48 -12.74
CA LEU A 161 -2.88 -3.81 -11.48
C LEU A 161 -3.41 -2.36 -11.48
N SER A 162 -3.03 -1.58 -12.49
CA SER A 162 -3.52 -0.22 -12.70
C SER A 162 -5.03 -0.16 -13.01
N ILE A 163 -5.62 -1.29 -13.44
CA ILE A 163 -7.05 -1.38 -13.72
C ILE A 163 -7.85 -1.61 -12.44
N ILE A 164 -7.35 -2.47 -11.55
CA ILE A 164 -8.07 -2.89 -10.34
C ILE A 164 -7.78 -2.04 -9.10
N TYR A 165 -6.67 -1.31 -9.12
CA TYR A 165 -6.25 -0.44 -8.02
C TYR A 165 -5.24 0.60 -8.51
N THR A 166 -5.20 1.75 -7.87
CA THR A 166 -4.39 2.94 -8.14
C THR A 166 -4.76 3.75 -9.38
N PRO A 167 -4.76 5.08 -9.22
CA PRO A 167 -4.92 6.03 -10.31
C PRO A 167 -3.56 6.37 -10.94
N THR A 168 -2.85 5.43 -11.56
CA THR A 168 -1.55 5.71 -12.20
C THR A 168 -1.67 5.82 -13.72
N GLU A 169 -1.24 6.96 -14.25
CA GLU A 169 -1.13 7.21 -15.69
C GLU A 169 0.15 6.57 -16.26
N ARG A 170 0.08 5.92 -17.41
CA ARG A 170 1.19 5.56 -18.32
C ARG A 170 2.14 4.41 -17.98
N THR A 171 2.00 3.66 -16.92
CA THR A 171 2.97 2.63 -16.51
C THR A 171 3.18 1.49 -17.51
N LEU A 172 2.16 1.11 -18.27
CA LEU A 172 2.20 -0.07 -19.13
C LEU A 172 2.93 0.13 -20.46
N ARG A 173 3.25 1.38 -20.86
CA ARG A 173 3.85 1.64 -22.18
C ARG A 173 5.36 1.35 -22.26
N VAL A 174 6.04 1.19 -21.15
CA VAL A 174 7.50 1.20 -21.13
C VAL A 174 8.14 -0.08 -20.59
N MET A 175 7.45 -0.86 -19.75
CA MET A 175 7.96 -2.18 -19.33
C MET A 175 7.98 -3.20 -20.48
N TYR A 176 7.14 -3.02 -21.49
CA TYR A 176 7.13 -3.87 -22.67
C TYR A 176 7.40 -3.03 -23.93
N ARG A 177 8.37 -3.44 -24.74
CA ARG A 177 8.74 -2.89 -26.04
C ARG A 177 7.62 -3.05 -27.06
N PHE A 178 6.41 -2.52 -26.82
CA PHE A 178 5.38 -2.41 -27.84
C PHE A 178 5.46 -1.04 -28.50
N PRO A 179 5.35 -0.94 -29.85
CA PRO A 179 5.30 0.33 -30.52
C PRO A 179 4.14 1.17 -29.99
N ALA A 180 4.42 2.43 -29.74
CA ALA A 180 3.44 3.38 -29.21
C ALA A 180 2.17 3.38 -30.07
N ARG A 181 1.02 3.06 -29.47
CA ARG A 181 -0.27 3.43 -30.00
C ARG A 181 -0.68 4.73 -29.35
N PRO A 182 -0.66 5.86 -30.07
CA PRO A 182 -0.94 7.18 -29.51
C PRO A 182 -2.40 7.42 -29.13
N ASP A 183 -3.27 6.48 -29.41
CA ASP A 183 -4.74 6.60 -29.45
C ASP A 183 -5.46 5.92 -28.26
N LEU A 184 -4.73 5.35 -27.28
CA LEU A 184 -5.39 4.80 -26.08
C LEU A 184 -5.38 5.85 -24.96
N PRO A 185 -6.55 6.35 -24.53
CA PRO A 185 -6.65 7.27 -23.40
C PRO A 185 -6.21 6.59 -22.10
N ASP A 186 -5.49 7.32 -21.29
CA ASP A 186 -5.08 6.92 -19.93
C ASP A 186 -6.32 6.87 -19.03
N VAL A 187 -6.80 5.69 -18.68
CA VAL A 187 -7.93 5.53 -17.77
C VAL A 187 -7.61 4.52 -16.66
N GLN A 188 -8.04 4.83 -15.48
CA GLN A 188 -7.64 4.32 -14.19
C GLN A 188 -8.86 3.88 -13.38
N VAL A 189 -8.64 3.14 -12.26
CA VAL A 189 -9.68 2.90 -11.27
C VAL A 189 -10.34 4.21 -10.80
N GLY A 190 -9.64 5.33 -10.83
CA GLY A 190 -10.20 6.66 -10.54
C GLY A 190 -11.41 7.02 -11.41
N GLU A 191 -11.42 6.68 -12.70
CA GLU A 191 -12.61 6.86 -13.54
C GLU A 191 -13.76 5.96 -13.09
N ALA A 192 -13.47 4.70 -12.71
CA ALA A 192 -14.49 3.81 -12.19
C ALA A 192 -15.09 4.33 -10.88
N ILE A 193 -14.27 4.90 -9.99
CA ILE A 193 -14.71 5.53 -8.74
C ILE A 193 -15.61 6.74 -9.04
N GLN A 194 -15.19 7.64 -9.93
CA GLN A 194 -15.97 8.81 -10.32
C GLN A 194 -17.29 8.43 -10.98
N LYS A 195 -17.30 7.32 -11.74
CA LYS A 195 -18.50 6.78 -12.41
C LYS A 195 -19.22 5.69 -11.61
N TYR A 196 -18.89 5.52 -10.35
CA TYR A 196 -19.39 4.42 -9.51
C TYR A 196 -20.91 4.24 -9.64
N SER A 197 -21.68 5.30 -9.42
CA SER A 197 -23.14 5.23 -9.44
C SER A 197 -23.72 4.84 -10.81
N THR A 198 -23.00 5.13 -11.89
CA THR A 198 -23.41 4.78 -13.25
C THR A 198 -23.08 3.33 -13.61
N ILE A 199 -21.95 2.80 -13.11
CA ILE A 199 -21.49 1.43 -13.43
C ILE A 199 -21.93 0.38 -12.42
N TRP A 200 -22.47 0.80 -11.27
CA TRP A 200 -22.89 -0.11 -10.20
C TRP A 200 -23.91 -1.14 -10.68
N ARG A 201 -23.72 -2.38 -10.29
CA ARG A 201 -24.62 -3.51 -10.63
C ARG A 201 -24.99 -4.38 -9.44
N ARG A 202 -24.08 -4.51 -8.47
CA ARG A 202 -24.27 -5.33 -7.26
C ARG A 202 -23.37 -4.81 -6.13
N PRO A 203 -23.69 -5.15 -4.87
CA PRO A 203 -22.86 -4.76 -3.74
C PRO A 203 -21.44 -5.35 -3.82
N ASP A 204 -20.43 -4.49 -3.61
CA ASP A 204 -19.01 -4.84 -3.59
C ASP A 204 -18.43 -4.86 -2.17
N GLY A 205 -19.25 -4.69 -1.16
CA GLY A 205 -18.85 -4.59 0.24
C GLY A 205 -19.98 -4.06 1.09
N LEU A 206 -19.67 -3.42 2.20
CA LEU A 206 -20.64 -2.94 3.18
C LEU A 206 -20.74 -1.41 3.14
N PHE A 207 -21.97 -0.91 3.04
CA PHE A 207 -22.32 0.51 2.98
C PHE A 207 -22.94 0.94 4.30
N LEU A 208 -22.18 1.64 5.14
CA LEU A 208 -22.63 2.10 6.44
C LEU A 208 -22.94 3.59 6.39
N SER A 209 -24.22 3.93 6.26
CA SER A 209 -24.63 5.33 6.24
C SER A 209 -24.87 5.87 7.63
N ILE A 210 -24.39 7.09 7.91
CA ILE A 210 -24.67 7.82 9.14
C ILE A 210 -26.17 8.04 9.37
N ALA A 211 -26.97 8.01 8.32
CA ALA A 211 -28.43 8.05 8.41
C ALA A 211 -29.02 6.85 9.17
N HIS A 212 -28.28 5.75 9.25
CA HIS A 212 -28.69 4.52 9.93
C HIS A 212 -27.76 4.14 11.09
N GLN A 213 -27.09 5.11 11.71
CA GLN A 213 -26.09 4.89 12.77
C GLN A 213 -26.60 4.04 13.97
N ASN A 214 -27.90 3.94 14.17
CA ASN A 214 -28.48 3.13 15.24
C ASN A 214 -28.52 1.63 14.92
N LYS A 215 -28.30 1.25 13.65
CA LYS A 215 -28.32 -0.14 13.15
C LYS A 215 -26.95 -0.63 12.72
N LEU A 216 -25.85 0.07 13.00
CA LEU A 216 -24.50 -0.28 12.52
C LEU A 216 -24.13 -1.73 12.85
N ARG A 217 -24.29 -2.13 14.11
CA ARG A 217 -23.97 -3.50 14.55
C ARG A 217 -24.77 -4.55 13.79
N GLU A 218 -26.07 -4.34 13.63
CA GLU A 218 -26.96 -5.22 12.86
C GLU A 218 -26.49 -5.32 11.40
N MET A 219 -26.20 -4.19 10.77
CA MET A 219 -25.73 -4.13 9.37
C MET A 219 -24.40 -4.85 9.19
N MET A 220 -23.47 -4.70 10.12
CA MET A 220 -22.18 -5.40 10.06
C MET A 220 -22.33 -6.92 10.22
N MET A 221 -23.17 -7.35 11.16
CA MET A 221 -23.45 -8.78 11.41
C MET A 221 -24.12 -9.48 10.24
N GLN A 222 -24.90 -8.77 9.42
CA GLN A 222 -25.53 -9.32 8.22
C GLN A 222 -24.54 -9.59 7.09
N ALA A 223 -23.40 -8.89 7.06
CA ALA A 223 -22.44 -9.01 5.97
C ALA A 223 -21.65 -10.33 6.01
N LYS A 224 -21.03 -10.64 7.15
CA LYS A 224 -20.23 -11.86 7.37
C LYS A 224 -20.13 -12.16 8.86
N ARG A 225 -19.92 -13.43 9.21
CA ARG A 225 -19.71 -13.84 10.60
C ARG A 225 -18.41 -13.23 11.14
N PRO A 226 -18.42 -12.55 12.30
CA PRO A 226 -17.23 -11.84 12.83
C PRO A 226 -15.98 -12.71 12.93
N LYS A 227 -16.11 -13.96 13.38
CA LYS A 227 -15.00 -14.90 13.54
C LYS A 227 -14.29 -15.29 12.23
N ASP A 228 -14.93 -15.02 11.09
CA ASP A 228 -14.40 -15.38 9.78
C ASP A 228 -13.66 -14.21 9.11
N ILE A 229 -13.56 -13.04 9.78
CA ILE A 229 -12.92 -11.83 9.23
C ILE A 229 -11.56 -11.59 9.88
N ASP A 230 -10.52 -11.48 9.04
CA ASP A 230 -9.15 -11.15 9.46
C ASP A 230 -8.78 -9.69 9.18
N LEU A 231 -9.46 -9.07 8.19
CA LEU A 231 -9.16 -7.72 7.75
C LEU A 231 -10.44 -6.95 7.43
N ILE A 232 -10.53 -5.74 7.94
CA ILE A 232 -11.57 -4.77 7.57
C ILE A 232 -10.88 -3.57 6.95
N VAL A 233 -11.14 -3.31 5.66
CA VAL A 233 -10.68 -2.12 4.96
C VAL A 233 -11.82 -1.12 4.94
N VAL A 234 -11.60 0.05 5.54
CA VAL A 234 -12.64 1.08 5.69
C VAL A 234 -12.18 2.41 5.11
N THR A 235 -13.10 3.10 4.44
CA THR A 235 -12.89 4.47 3.95
C THR A 235 -14.09 5.35 4.28
N ASP A 236 -13.87 6.66 4.53
CA ASP A 236 -14.93 7.67 4.50
C ASP A 236 -14.99 8.40 3.15
N SER A 237 -14.10 8.04 2.23
CA SER A 237 -14.04 8.53 0.84
C SER A 237 -13.80 10.04 0.70
N GLU A 238 -13.32 10.73 1.74
CA GLU A 238 -13.07 12.16 1.69
C GLU A 238 -11.78 12.49 0.93
N GLY A 239 -10.74 11.65 1.07
CA GLY A 239 -9.40 11.91 0.62
C GLY A 239 -8.90 10.97 -0.46
N ILE A 240 -9.75 10.50 -1.39
CA ILE A 240 -9.32 9.59 -2.45
C ILE A 240 -8.16 10.22 -3.22
N LEU A 241 -7.01 9.55 -3.20
CA LEU A 241 -5.76 10.09 -3.72
C LEU A 241 -5.90 10.57 -5.17
N GLY A 242 -5.53 11.83 -5.40
CA GLY A 242 -5.54 12.49 -6.72
C GLY A 242 -6.91 12.92 -7.24
N ILE A 243 -8.03 12.50 -6.65
CA ILE A 243 -9.39 12.84 -7.11
C ILE A 243 -10.33 13.37 -6.02
N GLY A 244 -9.89 13.41 -4.76
CA GLY A 244 -10.61 14.02 -3.64
C GLY A 244 -11.89 13.28 -3.22
N ASP A 245 -12.88 14.02 -2.70
CA ASP A 245 -14.13 13.47 -2.18
C ASP A 245 -14.97 12.80 -3.27
N GLN A 246 -15.16 11.49 -3.14
CA GLN A 246 -15.92 10.64 -4.06
C GLN A 246 -17.19 10.05 -3.43
N GLY A 247 -17.53 10.45 -2.22
CA GLY A 247 -18.70 9.94 -1.51
C GLY A 247 -18.73 8.41 -1.50
N VAL A 248 -19.89 7.79 -1.74
CA VAL A 248 -20.02 6.32 -1.72
C VAL A 248 -19.17 5.61 -2.78
N GLY A 249 -18.71 6.32 -3.82
CA GLY A 249 -17.84 5.76 -4.87
C GLY A 249 -16.48 5.28 -4.35
N GLY A 250 -16.01 5.81 -3.22
CA GLY A 250 -14.78 5.34 -2.56
C GLY A 250 -14.82 3.88 -2.10
N GLN A 251 -15.99 3.22 -2.12
CA GLN A 251 -16.09 1.78 -1.91
C GLN A 251 -15.14 0.99 -2.83
N LEU A 252 -14.93 1.47 -4.06
CA LEU A 252 -14.02 0.79 -5.00
C LEU A 252 -12.55 0.87 -4.57
N ILE A 253 -12.15 1.90 -3.83
CA ILE A 253 -10.81 1.99 -3.24
C ILE A 253 -10.64 0.92 -2.14
N ALA A 254 -11.59 0.84 -1.20
CA ALA A 254 -11.55 -0.19 -0.15
C ALA A 254 -11.54 -1.61 -0.74
N GLN A 255 -12.32 -1.85 -1.81
CA GLN A 255 -12.32 -3.13 -2.51
C GLN A 255 -11.02 -3.36 -3.29
N GLY A 256 -10.47 -2.34 -3.93
CA GLY A 256 -9.17 -2.40 -4.61
C GLY A 256 -8.06 -2.78 -3.63
N LYS A 257 -8.00 -2.13 -2.47
CA LYS A 257 -7.04 -2.46 -1.40
C LYS A 257 -7.24 -3.90 -0.91
N ALA A 258 -8.48 -4.36 -0.71
CA ALA A 258 -8.79 -5.75 -0.35
C ALA A 258 -8.24 -6.74 -1.40
N ASN A 259 -8.40 -6.44 -2.69
CA ASN A 259 -7.81 -7.25 -3.76
C ASN A 259 -6.28 -7.34 -3.65
N LEU A 260 -5.60 -6.24 -3.30
CA LEU A 260 -4.15 -6.24 -3.12
C LEU A 260 -3.70 -7.10 -1.94
N TYR A 261 -4.42 -7.06 -0.82
CA TYR A 261 -4.13 -7.93 0.31
C TYR A 261 -4.26 -9.41 -0.05
N THR A 262 -5.21 -9.76 -0.91
CA THR A 262 -5.32 -11.13 -1.43
C THR A 262 -4.19 -11.46 -2.40
N LEU A 263 -3.91 -10.59 -3.38
CA LEU A 263 -2.90 -10.82 -4.41
C LEU A 263 -1.48 -10.86 -3.82
N GLY A 264 -1.10 -9.87 -3.05
CA GLY A 264 0.22 -9.75 -2.45
C GLY A 264 0.37 -10.55 -1.16
N GLY A 265 -0.52 -10.33 -0.18
CA GLY A 265 -0.45 -10.94 1.14
C GLY A 265 -0.97 -12.37 1.22
N GLY A 266 -1.81 -12.79 0.27
CA GLY A 266 -2.44 -14.11 0.31
C GLY A 266 -3.56 -14.23 1.33
N ILE A 267 -4.17 -13.13 1.74
CA ILE A 267 -5.35 -13.18 2.60
C ILE A 267 -6.54 -13.72 1.80
N ASP A 268 -7.25 -14.70 2.37
CA ASP A 268 -8.44 -15.27 1.74
C ASP A 268 -9.49 -14.16 1.50
N PRO A 269 -9.96 -13.93 0.27
CA PRO A 269 -10.92 -12.87 -0.03
C PRO A 269 -12.26 -13.03 0.71
N SER A 270 -12.60 -14.24 1.13
CA SER A 270 -13.77 -14.48 1.99
C SER A 270 -13.60 -13.93 3.41
N ARG A 271 -12.36 -13.69 3.85
CA ARG A 271 -12.00 -13.22 5.18
C ARG A 271 -11.71 -11.71 5.24
N ILE A 272 -11.96 -11.01 4.15
CA ILE A 272 -11.82 -9.54 4.06
C ILE A 272 -13.20 -8.90 3.96
N LEU A 273 -13.38 -7.78 4.67
CA LEU A 273 -14.58 -6.95 4.59
C LEU A 273 -14.19 -5.54 4.14
N SER A 274 -14.68 -5.11 2.98
CA SER A 274 -14.54 -3.75 2.49
C SER A 274 -15.73 -2.91 2.95
N VAL A 275 -15.48 -1.73 3.50
CA VAL A 275 -16.50 -0.88 4.14
C VAL A 275 -16.37 0.56 3.66
N VAL A 276 -17.49 1.17 3.31
CA VAL A 276 -17.58 2.63 3.16
C VAL A 276 -18.46 3.22 4.27
N LEU A 277 -17.94 4.24 4.93
CA LEU A 277 -18.67 5.08 5.90
C LEU A 277 -19.31 6.24 5.15
N ASP A 278 -20.56 6.10 4.75
CA ASP A 278 -21.26 7.14 3.99
C ASP A 278 -21.78 8.22 4.94
N VAL A 279 -20.99 9.26 5.08
CA VAL A 279 -21.28 10.45 5.90
C VAL A 279 -21.72 11.65 5.05
N GLY A 280 -22.09 11.41 3.79
CA GLY A 280 -22.36 12.44 2.78
C GLY A 280 -21.09 12.82 2.00
N THR A 281 -21.20 13.86 1.17
CA THR A 281 -20.11 14.32 0.31
C THR A 281 -20.14 15.85 0.17
N ASP A 282 -18.96 16.48 0.06
CA ASP A 282 -18.85 17.89 -0.28
C ASP A 282 -18.61 18.11 -1.79
N ASN A 283 -18.59 17.02 -2.59
CA ASN A 283 -18.43 17.09 -4.05
C ASN A 283 -19.73 17.59 -4.72
N PRO A 284 -19.74 18.80 -5.32
CA PRO A 284 -20.95 19.36 -5.91
C PRO A 284 -21.49 18.54 -7.10
N ALA A 285 -20.59 17.85 -7.83
CA ALA A 285 -21.00 17.01 -8.95
C ALA A 285 -21.87 15.84 -8.48
N LEU A 286 -21.48 15.18 -7.37
CA LEU A 286 -22.24 14.09 -6.78
C LEU A 286 -23.53 14.55 -6.12
N LEU A 287 -23.50 15.70 -5.43
CA LEU A 287 -24.70 16.26 -4.77
C LEU A 287 -25.81 16.60 -5.78
N ASN A 288 -25.44 17.01 -6.99
CA ASN A 288 -26.35 17.38 -8.07
C ASN A 288 -26.69 16.23 -9.03
N ASP A 289 -26.01 15.07 -8.93
CA ASP A 289 -26.29 13.91 -9.77
C ASP A 289 -27.54 13.16 -9.26
N PRO A 290 -28.61 13.07 -10.08
CA PRO A 290 -29.81 12.31 -9.71
C PRO A 290 -29.56 10.81 -9.58
N LEU A 291 -28.49 10.28 -10.19
CA LEU A 291 -28.11 8.86 -10.16
C LEU A 291 -27.17 8.53 -8.99
N TYR A 292 -26.72 9.52 -8.22
CA TYR A 292 -25.81 9.28 -7.10
C TYR A 292 -26.44 8.33 -6.06
N LEU A 293 -25.74 7.25 -5.76
CA LEU A 293 -26.22 6.17 -4.89
C LEU A 293 -25.94 6.39 -3.39
N GLY A 294 -25.09 7.34 -3.03
CA GLY A 294 -24.77 7.67 -1.64
C GLY A 294 -25.73 8.64 -1.01
N LEU A 295 -25.47 8.99 0.26
CA LEU A 295 -26.23 9.96 1.04
C LEU A 295 -26.08 11.37 0.42
N ARG A 296 -27.10 11.84 -0.26
CA ARG A 296 -27.11 13.11 -1.03
C ARG A 296 -27.28 14.32 -0.10
N ARG A 297 -26.26 14.59 0.69
CA ARG A 297 -26.14 15.76 1.56
C ARG A 297 -24.68 16.12 1.78
N LYS A 298 -24.43 17.36 2.22
CA LYS A 298 -23.09 17.78 2.63
C LYS A 298 -22.53 16.86 3.71
N ARG A 299 -21.22 16.61 3.64
CA ARG A 299 -20.47 15.75 4.56
C ARG A 299 -20.69 16.18 6.01
N VAL A 300 -21.04 15.22 6.85
CA VAL A 300 -21.13 15.43 8.29
C VAL A 300 -19.73 15.54 8.87
N ARG A 301 -19.52 16.51 9.74
CA ARG A 301 -18.24 16.80 10.38
C ARG A 301 -18.39 16.99 11.89
N GLY A 302 -17.26 17.11 12.59
CA GLY A 302 -17.20 17.38 14.03
C GLY A 302 -17.81 16.26 14.87
N LYS A 303 -18.44 16.61 15.99
CA LYS A 303 -18.90 15.66 17.01
C LYS A 303 -19.76 14.52 16.46
N GLN A 304 -20.69 14.81 15.55
CA GLN A 304 -21.58 13.80 14.99
C GLN A 304 -20.83 12.77 14.13
N TYR A 305 -19.83 13.22 13.37
CA TYR A 305 -18.92 12.35 12.64
C TYR A 305 -18.11 11.48 13.60
N ASP A 306 -17.56 12.10 14.64
CA ASP A 306 -16.72 11.39 15.62
C ASP A 306 -17.48 10.29 16.35
N GLU A 307 -18.71 10.58 16.79
CA GLU A 307 -19.59 9.59 17.44
C GLU A 307 -19.95 8.43 16.49
N PHE A 308 -20.13 8.71 15.19
CA PHE A 308 -20.41 7.67 14.20
C PHE A 308 -19.21 6.75 13.97
N VAL A 309 -18.02 7.33 13.77
CA VAL A 309 -16.76 6.56 13.60
C VAL A 309 -16.43 5.80 14.89
N GLU A 310 -16.65 6.39 16.06
CA GLU A 310 -16.43 5.73 17.35
C GLU A 310 -17.30 4.49 17.49
N LYS A 311 -18.60 4.59 17.22
CA LYS A 311 -19.51 3.43 17.22
C LYS A 311 -19.04 2.32 16.28
N PHE A 312 -18.58 2.69 15.08
CA PHE A 312 -18.04 1.72 14.14
C PHE A 312 -16.79 1.02 14.71
N CYS A 313 -15.83 1.78 15.20
CA CYS A 313 -14.58 1.24 15.76
C CYS A 313 -14.85 0.38 17.01
N ASP A 314 -15.81 0.76 17.86
CA ASP A 314 -16.21 -0.03 19.02
C ASP A 314 -16.80 -1.38 18.62
N ILE A 315 -17.67 -1.41 17.60
CA ILE A 315 -18.22 -2.65 17.05
C ILE A 315 -17.10 -3.53 16.51
N VAL A 316 -16.15 -2.95 15.76
CA VAL A 316 -15.00 -3.71 15.26
C VAL A 316 -14.19 -4.31 16.41
N ARG A 317 -13.89 -3.52 17.45
CA ARG A 317 -13.12 -3.99 18.61
C ARG A 317 -13.82 -5.10 19.38
N GLU A 318 -15.14 -5.00 19.54
CA GLU A 318 -15.95 -5.92 20.36
C GLU A 318 -16.31 -7.19 19.60
N ASP A 319 -16.80 -7.07 18.35
CA ASP A 319 -17.36 -8.18 17.60
C ASP A 319 -16.34 -8.82 16.64
N TYR A 320 -15.30 -8.08 16.21
CA TYR A 320 -14.24 -8.54 15.30
C TYR A 320 -12.83 -8.46 15.94
N PRO A 321 -12.60 -8.98 17.15
CA PRO A 321 -11.37 -8.73 17.91
C PRO A 321 -10.10 -9.24 17.26
N GLN A 322 -10.21 -10.18 16.31
CA GLN A 322 -9.08 -10.73 15.56
C GLN A 322 -8.78 -9.94 14.28
N ALA A 323 -9.73 -9.15 13.77
CA ALA A 323 -9.56 -8.41 12.54
C ALA A 323 -8.61 -7.22 12.73
N MET A 324 -7.73 -7.02 11.76
CA MET A 324 -7.01 -5.76 11.62
C MET A 324 -7.93 -4.74 10.95
N LEU A 325 -8.03 -3.55 11.54
CA LEU A 325 -8.77 -2.42 10.96
C LEU A 325 -7.83 -1.56 10.13
N HIS A 326 -8.07 -1.49 8.84
CA HIS A 326 -7.29 -0.69 7.90
C HIS A 326 -8.09 0.56 7.47
N PHE A 327 -7.59 1.73 7.82
CA PHE A 327 -8.11 3.02 7.36
C PHE A 327 -7.48 3.39 6.02
N GLU A 328 -8.33 3.68 5.02
CA GLU A 328 -7.93 3.99 3.63
C GLU A 328 -8.57 5.30 3.16
N ASP A 329 -7.78 6.22 2.62
CA ASP A 329 -8.24 7.46 1.96
C ASP A 329 -9.21 8.31 2.81
N PHE A 330 -8.97 8.39 4.11
CA PHE A 330 -9.66 9.33 4.99
C PHE A 330 -9.20 10.77 4.76
N GLY A 331 -10.09 11.73 5.00
CA GLY A 331 -9.72 13.14 4.96
C GLY A 331 -8.49 13.44 5.83
N VAL A 332 -7.60 14.31 5.34
CA VAL A 332 -6.30 14.63 5.95
C VAL A 332 -6.41 14.93 7.46
N SER A 333 -7.42 15.71 7.86
CA SER A 333 -7.66 16.09 9.28
C SER A 333 -8.09 14.90 10.14
N ASN A 334 -8.69 13.86 9.55
CA ASN A 334 -9.21 12.70 10.26
C ASN A 334 -8.19 11.56 10.33
N ALA A 335 -7.40 11.35 9.28
CA ALA A 335 -6.48 10.21 9.17
C ALA A 335 -5.53 10.11 10.38
N ALA A 336 -4.75 11.16 10.66
CA ALA A 336 -3.80 11.18 11.78
C ALA A 336 -4.49 11.07 13.15
N ARG A 337 -5.60 11.78 13.32
CA ARG A 337 -6.37 11.83 14.57
C ARG A 337 -6.99 10.48 14.91
N LEU A 338 -7.58 9.81 13.93
CA LEU A 338 -8.18 8.48 14.12
C LEU A 338 -7.10 7.44 14.40
N LEU A 339 -6.00 7.45 13.66
CA LEU A 339 -4.88 6.55 13.91
C LEU A 339 -4.32 6.72 15.33
N ALA A 340 -4.08 7.96 15.75
CA ALA A 340 -3.58 8.24 17.11
C ALA A 340 -4.57 7.78 18.20
N LYS A 341 -5.90 7.94 17.97
CA LYS A 341 -6.95 7.53 18.93
C LYS A 341 -7.04 6.02 19.06
N TYR A 342 -7.03 5.27 17.93
CA TYR A 342 -7.38 3.85 17.96
C TYR A 342 -6.19 2.90 18.02
N ARG A 343 -5.01 3.27 17.51
CA ARG A 343 -3.81 2.44 17.53
C ARG A 343 -3.42 1.90 18.93
N PRO A 344 -3.58 2.66 20.05
CA PRO A 344 -3.25 2.14 21.38
C PRO A 344 -4.22 1.10 21.92
N ILE A 345 -5.44 1.00 21.35
CA ILE A 345 -6.55 0.22 21.94
C ILE A 345 -7.05 -0.91 21.05
N GLN A 346 -6.71 -0.90 19.76
CA GLN A 346 -7.07 -1.99 18.84
C GLN A 346 -6.04 -2.13 17.71
N SER A 347 -5.98 -3.31 17.09
CA SER A 347 -5.14 -3.54 15.91
C SER A 347 -5.67 -2.71 14.75
N CYS A 348 -5.03 -1.59 14.46
CA CYS A 348 -5.38 -0.76 13.31
C CYS A 348 -4.16 -0.19 12.59
N PHE A 349 -4.38 0.21 11.35
CA PHE A 349 -3.38 0.66 10.42
C PHE A 349 -3.98 1.72 9.49
N ASN A 350 -3.21 2.73 9.12
CA ASN A 350 -3.55 3.69 8.09
C ASN A 350 -2.49 3.65 6.99
N ASP A 351 -2.89 3.27 5.79
CA ASP A 351 -1.96 3.05 4.67
C ASP A 351 -1.34 4.36 4.16
N ASP A 352 -2.14 5.41 4.04
CA ASP A 352 -1.70 6.72 3.53
C ASP A 352 -0.56 7.31 4.36
N MET A 353 -0.52 6.98 5.65
CA MET A 353 0.50 7.46 6.57
C MET A 353 1.60 6.42 6.81
N GLN A 354 1.23 5.21 7.21
CA GLN A 354 2.18 4.20 7.67
C GLN A 354 2.70 3.31 6.54
N GLY A 355 1.86 2.97 5.55
CA GLY A 355 2.27 2.17 4.40
C GLY A 355 3.27 2.93 3.53
N THR A 356 2.89 4.14 3.12
CA THR A 356 3.75 5.04 2.34
C THR A 356 5.07 5.30 3.07
N ALA A 357 5.02 5.61 4.38
CA ALA A 357 6.23 5.82 5.17
C ALA A 357 7.16 4.60 5.20
N ALA A 358 6.60 3.39 5.34
CA ALA A 358 7.37 2.16 5.40
C ALA A 358 8.10 1.86 4.09
N VAL A 359 7.43 2.02 2.96
CA VAL A 359 8.03 1.78 1.63
C VAL A 359 9.11 2.81 1.31
N VAL A 360 8.84 4.10 1.58
CA VAL A 360 9.82 5.18 1.41
C VAL A 360 11.05 4.92 2.29
N LEU A 361 10.85 4.54 3.54
CA LEU A 361 11.95 4.22 4.45
C LEU A 361 12.76 3.02 3.97
N ALA A 362 12.13 1.97 3.42
CA ALA A 362 12.85 0.83 2.84
C ALA A 362 13.74 1.24 1.67
N ALA A 363 13.23 2.08 0.76
CA ALA A 363 14.00 2.63 -0.35
C ALA A 363 15.14 3.54 0.15
N LEU A 364 14.89 4.38 1.16
CA LEU A 364 15.92 5.23 1.78
C LEU A 364 17.02 4.41 2.44
N VAL A 365 16.68 3.38 3.22
CA VAL A 365 17.66 2.48 3.85
C VAL A 365 18.51 1.79 2.78
N SER A 366 17.92 1.40 1.65
CA SER A 366 18.66 0.81 0.52
C SER A 366 19.58 1.85 -0.13
N ALA A 367 19.09 3.07 -0.40
CA ALA A 367 19.84 4.15 -1.00
C ALA A 367 21.03 4.59 -0.11
N VAL A 368 20.79 4.75 1.19
CA VAL A 368 21.85 5.11 2.16
C VAL A 368 22.93 4.04 2.24
N LYS A 369 22.59 2.75 2.09
CA LYS A 369 23.60 1.68 1.99
C LYS A 369 24.44 1.77 0.70
N VAL A 370 23.81 2.14 -0.42
CA VAL A 370 24.53 2.37 -1.69
C VAL A 370 25.53 3.55 -1.56
N THR A 371 25.15 4.61 -0.86
CA THR A 371 26.04 5.76 -0.59
C THR A 371 27.07 5.48 0.52
N LYS A 372 27.01 4.31 1.17
CA LYS A 372 27.89 3.90 2.28
C LYS A 372 27.87 4.88 3.45
N SER A 373 26.72 5.48 3.74
CA SER A 373 26.49 6.42 4.83
C SER A 373 25.46 5.86 5.82
N ASP A 374 25.24 6.55 6.93
CA ASP A 374 24.23 6.19 7.92
C ASP A 374 23.01 7.11 7.80
N LEU A 375 21.80 6.59 8.08
CA LEU A 375 20.58 7.39 8.02
C LEU A 375 20.61 8.59 9.00
N LYS A 376 21.26 8.45 10.14
CA LYS A 376 21.40 9.50 11.15
C LYS A 376 22.24 10.71 10.70
N ASP A 377 23.10 10.51 9.70
CA ASP A 377 24.02 11.54 9.19
C ASP A 377 23.43 12.28 7.97
N GLN A 378 22.18 11.94 7.60
CA GLN A 378 21.51 12.55 6.46
C GLN A 378 20.94 13.94 6.80
N ARG A 379 20.80 14.77 5.78
CA ARG A 379 20.06 16.04 5.80
C ARG A 379 18.89 15.89 4.84
N ILE A 380 17.67 15.98 5.38
CA ILE A 380 16.45 15.57 4.67
C ILE A 380 15.55 16.77 4.45
N VAL A 381 15.29 17.10 3.20
CA VAL A 381 14.23 18.07 2.83
C VAL A 381 12.97 17.30 2.47
N VAL A 382 11.83 17.67 3.08
CA VAL A 382 10.52 17.18 2.72
C VAL A 382 9.71 18.35 2.16
N PHE A 383 9.39 18.27 0.86
CA PHE A 383 8.64 19.27 0.12
C PHE A 383 7.19 18.82 -0.09
N GLY A 384 6.25 19.55 0.53
CA GLY A 384 4.86 19.14 0.66
C GLY A 384 4.62 18.41 1.98
N PHE A 385 4.59 19.17 3.09
CA PHE A 385 4.47 18.60 4.43
C PHE A 385 3.01 18.39 4.86
N GLY A 386 2.23 17.75 3.95
CA GLY A 386 0.87 17.25 4.17
C GLY A 386 0.84 15.92 4.91
N THR A 387 -0.23 15.13 4.76
CA THR A 387 -0.39 13.84 5.42
C THR A 387 0.74 12.88 5.07
N ALA A 388 1.03 12.70 3.78
CA ALA A 388 2.10 11.81 3.32
C ALA A 388 3.48 12.30 3.77
N GLY A 389 3.82 13.57 3.54
CA GLY A 389 5.11 14.14 3.95
C GLY A 389 5.34 14.06 5.46
N TYR A 390 4.31 14.35 6.26
CA TYR A 390 4.38 14.16 7.71
C TYR A 390 4.57 12.68 8.09
N GLY A 391 3.79 11.77 7.51
CA GLY A 391 3.89 10.34 7.78
C GLY A 391 5.28 9.78 7.47
N ILE A 392 5.86 10.17 6.33
CA ILE A 392 7.22 9.79 5.94
C ILE A 392 8.25 10.33 6.94
N ALA A 393 8.19 11.62 7.28
CA ALA A 393 9.13 12.22 8.23
C ALA A 393 9.03 11.57 9.62
N ASP A 394 7.81 11.29 10.10
CA ASP A 394 7.59 10.62 11.38
C ASP A 394 8.06 9.17 11.38
N GLY A 395 7.87 8.46 10.25
CA GLY A 395 8.42 7.11 10.03
C GLY A 395 9.95 7.09 10.08
N ILE A 396 10.61 8.02 9.38
CA ILE A 396 12.07 8.14 9.40
C ILE A 396 12.57 8.54 10.80
N ARG A 397 11.91 9.51 11.45
CA ARG A 397 12.22 9.90 12.83
C ARG A 397 12.15 8.71 13.78
N THR A 398 11.09 7.91 13.67
CA THR A 398 10.90 6.71 14.48
C THR A 398 12.01 5.68 14.24
N ALA A 399 12.40 5.46 12.99
CA ALA A 399 13.52 4.58 12.65
C ALA A 399 14.85 5.08 13.25
N LEU A 400 15.12 6.38 13.17
CA LEU A 400 16.31 6.99 13.78
C LEU A 400 16.35 6.81 15.30
N MET A 401 15.21 6.91 15.97
CA MET A 401 15.11 6.67 17.41
C MET A 401 15.35 5.20 17.76
N LEU A 402 14.78 4.27 16.99
CA LEU A 402 14.85 2.84 17.27
C LEU A 402 16.20 2.20 16.88
N GLU A 403 16.73 2.58 15.71
CA GLU A 403 17.93 1.93 15.16
C GLU A 403 19.22 2.66 15.52
N ALA A 404 19.22 4.01 15.54
CA ALA A 404 20.39 4.81 15.88
C ALA A 404 20.42 5.28 17.33
N GLY A 405 19.35 5.01 18.12
CA GLY A 405 19.27 5.38 19.53
C GLY A 405 19.16 6.89 19.78
N LEU A 406 18.77 7.66 18.78
CA LEU A 406 18.61 9.10 18.91
C LEU A 406 17.38 9.45 19.77
N THR A 407 17.45 10.56 20.48
CA THR A 407 16.26 11.15 21.09
C THR A 407 15.34 11.70 19.99
N SER A 408 14.06 11.90 20.32
CA SER A 408 13.10 12.52 19.38
C SER A 408 13.55 13.90 18.91
N GLU A 409 14.22 14.66 19.77
CA GLU A 409 14.73 15.99 19.44
C GLU A 409 15.93 15.92 18.48
N GLU A 410 16.86 15.01 18.72
CA GLU A 410 18.00 14.80 17.81
C GLU A 410 17.55 14.31 16.44
N ALA A 411 16.61 13.34 16.40
CA ALA A 411 16.06 12.80 15.17
C ALA A 411 15.29 13.85 14.34
N ARG A 412 14.70 14.87 14.97
CA ARG A 412 14.03 15.98 14.25
C ARG A 412 15.01 16.95 13.58
N LYS A 413 16.21 17.11 14.10
CA LYS A 413 17.21 18.06 13.58
C LYS A 413 17.71 17.73 12.18
N VAL A 414 17.48 16.50 11.69
CA VAL A 414 17.87 16.09 10.32
C VAL A 414 16.91 16.62 9.24
N PHE A 415 15.75 17.21 9.63
CA PHE A 415 14.69 17.60 8.70
C PHE A 415 14.62 19.10 8.45
N TRP A 416 14.28 19.45 7.19
CA TRP A 416 13.80 20.75 6.73
C TRP A 416 12.49 20.53 5.99
N CYS A 417 11.37 20.93 6.59
CA CYS A 417 10.03 20.65 6.08
C CYS A 417 9.43 21.89 5.45
N ILE A 418 8.99 21.78 4.21
CA ILE A 418 8.45 22.89 3.41
C ILE A 418 6.98 22.59 3.11
N ASP A 419 6.11 23.56 3.35
CA ASP A 419 4.69 23.52 2.99
C ASP A 419 4.25 24.87 2.40
N ARG A 420 2.96 25.16 2.32
CA ARG A 420 2.43 26.41 1.73
C ARG A 420 3.08 27.70 2.23
N PRO A 421 3.41 27.86 3.53
CA PRO A 421 4.08 29.07 4.01
C PRO A 421 5.61 29.08 3.76
N GLY A 422 6.15 28.17 2.95
CA GLY A 422 7.59 27.97 2.78
C GLY A 422 8.17 27.01 3.81
N LEU A 423 9.45 27.15 4.15
CA LEU A 423 10.11 26.38 5.21
C LEU A 423 9.37 26.60 6.55
N LEU A 424 8.96 25.51 7.17
CA LEU A 424 8.25 25.58 8.45
C LEU A 424 9.22 25.93 9.60
N THR A 425 8.92 27.03 10.27
CA THR A 425 9.71 27.55 11.38
C THR A 425 8.87 27.91 12.58
N SER A 426 9.50 28.23 13.69
CA SER A 426 8.82 28.69 14.92
C SER A 426 8.01 29.98 14.74
N SER A 427 8.19 30.72 13.63
CA SER A 427 7.34 31.88 13.29
C SER A 427 5.96 31.51 12.73
N HIS A 428 5.72 30.23 12.40
CA HIS A 428 4.47 29.76 11.77
C HIS A 428 3.51 29.05 12.75
N THR A 429 3.75 29.11 14.07
CA THR A 429 3.01 28.33 15.09
C THR A 429 1.50 28.41 14.98
N ASP A 430 0.95 29.58 14.63
CA ASP A 430 -0.50 29.81 14.55
C ASP A 430 -1.16 29.18 13.29
N SER A 431 -0.35 28.80 12.29
CA SER A 431 -0.84 28.23 11.03
C SER A 431 -0.49 26.76 10.83
N LEU A 432 0.19 26.14 11.80
CA LEU A 432 0.59 24.74 11.72
C LEU A 432 -0.60 23.79 11.85
N ARG A 433 -0.54 22.71 11.10
CA ARG A 433 -1.43 21.55 11.30
C ARG A 433 -0.92 20.68 12.45
N PRO A 434 -1.82 19.93 13.14
CA PRO A 434 -1.42 19.03 14.23
C PRO A 434 -0.31 18.07 13.81
N GLY A 435 0.78 18.02 14.58
CA GLY A 435 1.97 17.22 14.35
C GLY A 435 3.09 17.96 13.62
N GLN A 436 2.81 18.99 12.81
CA GLN A 436 3.84 19.77 12.12
C GLN A 436 4.76 20.48 13.09
N GLU A 437 4.27 20.88 14.26
CA GLU A 437 5.04 21.52 15.34
C GLU A 437 6.26 20.70 15.79
N ASN A 438 6.25 19.39 15.52
CA ASN A 438 7.37 18.51 15.84
C ASN A 438 8.55 18.61 14.85
N PHE A 439 8.38 19.27 13.70
CA PHE A 439 9.36 19.27 12.59
C PHE A 439 9.75 20.67 12.13
N ILE A 440 9.36 21.71 12.88
CA ILE A 440 9.74 23.10 12.58
C ILE A 440 11.19 23.38 12.96
N ARG A 441 11.82 24.30 12.22
CA ARG A 441 13.13 24.85 12.57
C ARG A 441 12.96 26.08 13.47
N ASP A 442 13.99 26.40 14.25
CA ASP A 442 14.01 27.68 14.93
C ASP A 442 14.14 28.82 13.90
N ALA A 443 13.30 29.84 14.00
CA ALA A 443 13.31 30.97 13.08
C ALA A 443 14.67 31.72 13.09
N SER A 444 15.37 31.70 14.19
CA SER A 444 16.72 32.29 14.32
C SER A 444 17.79 31.58 13.49
N GLU A 445 17.62 30.26 13.23
CA GLU A 445 18.58 29.51 12.40
C GLU A 445 18.55 29.94 10.93
N VAL A 446 17.47 30.55 10.47
CA VAL A 446 17.19 30.86 9.06
C VAL A 446 16.92 32.36 8.85
N GLU A 447 17.30 33.19 9.80
CA GLU A 447 17.04 34.62 9.78
C GLU A 447 17.68 35.31 8.56
N THR A 448 18.86 34.87 8.15
CA THR A 448 19.64 35.42 7.02
C THR A 448 19.32 34.81 5.67
N TRP A 449 18.40 33.81 5.62
CA TRP A 449 18.09 33.13 4.38
C TRP A 449 17.18 33.99 3.49
N GLU A 450 17.38 33.90 2.17
CA GLU A 450 16.57 34.63 1.20
C GLU A 450 15.08 34.25 1.27
N ARG A 451 14.23 35.26 1.07
CA ARG A 451 12.78 35.12 1.08
C ARG A 451 12.21 35.64 -0.23
N ASP A 452 11.15 34.99 -0.68
CA ASP A 452 10.39 35.46 -1.85
C ASP A 452 9.57 36.74 -1.52
N GLU A 453 8.84 37.24 -2.53
CA GLU A 453 8.01 38.45 -2.40
C GLU A 453 6.90 38.30 -1.33
N GLU A 454 6.47 37.07 -1.04
CA GLU A 454 5.51 36.78 0.04
C GLU A 454 6.20 36.51 1.40
N GLY A 455 7.52 36.65 1.49
CA GLY A 455 8.29 36.46 2.72
C GLY A 455 8.57 34.99 3.07
N ARG A 456 8.38 34.04 2.14
CA ARG A 456 8.58 32.61 2.33
C ARG A 456 10.02 32.20 1.96
N ILE A 457 10.58 31.24 2.69
CA ILE A 457 11.82 30.58 2.32
C ILE A 457 11.46 29.39 1.41
N GLY A 458 11.83 29.51 0.13
CA GLY A 458 11.47 28.53 -0.90
C GLY A 458 12.41 27.33 -0.97
N LEU A 459 12.06 26.33 -1.78
CA LEU A 459 12.79 25.07 -1.91
C LEU A 459 14.26 25.28 -2.31
N LEU A 460 14.50 26.09 -3.32
CA LEU A 460 15.87 26.30 -3.82
C LEU A 460 16.78 26.91 -2.75
N GLU A 461 16.28 27.89 -1.99
CA GLU A 461 17.04 28.49 -0.91
C GLU A 461 17.34 27.48 0.19
N VAL A 462 16.37 26.65 0.56
CA VAL A 462 16.60 25.57 1.52
C VAL A 462 17.68 24.61 1.02
N VAL A 463 17.66 24.25 -0.27
CA VAL A 463 18.67 23.35 -0.86
C VAL A 463 20.05 23.98 -0.83
N LYS A 464 20.18 25.27 -1.15
CA LYS A 464 21.44 26.01 -1.11
C LYS A 464 22.06 26.06 0.30
N GLN A 465 21.24 26.31 1.30
CA GLN A 465 21.70 26.55 2.67
C GLN A 465 21.87 25.27 3.49
N ALA A 466 20.84 24.38 3.46
CA ALA A 466 20.86 23.12 4.22
C ALA A 466 21.73 22.06 3.54
N LYS A 467 22.00 22.18 2.23
CA LYS A 467 22.77 21.20 1.43
C LYS A 467 22.29 19.78 1.67
N PRO A 468 21.00 19.47 1.39
CA PRO A 468 20.41 18.20 1.74
C PRO A 468 21.08 17.05 0.98
N THR A 469 21.12 15.89 1.63
CA THR A 469 21.53 14.61 1.02
C THR A 469 20.33 13.85 0.45
N ILE A 470 19.14 14.16 1.00
CA ILE A 470 17.86 13.53 0.62
C ILE A 470 16.83 14.62 0.37
N LEU A 471 16.12 14.52 -0.76
CA LEU A 471 15.01 15.38 -1.14
C LEU A 471 13.78 14.53 -1.44
N ILE A 472 12.70 14.74 -0.70
CA ILE A 472 11.45 14.00 -0.80
C ILE A 472 10.31 14.94 -1.19
N GLY A 473 9.61 14.64 -2.27
CA GLY A 473 8.47 15.39 -2.79
C GLY A 473 7.14 14.72 -2.49
N CYS A 474 6.24 15.45 -1.85
CA CYS A 474 4.86 15.06 -1.55
C CYS A 474 3.90 16.25 -1.76
N SER A 475 4.26 17.17 -2.66
CA SER A 475 3.65 18.50 -2.78
C SER A 475 2.51 18.56 -3.80
N THR A 476 2.43 17.60 -4.71
CA THR A 476 1.60 17.65 -5.93
C THR A 476 1.93 18.83 -6.87
N MET A 477 3.09 19.47 -6.69
CA MET A 477 3.56 20.58 -7.53
C MET A 477 4.49 20.05 -8.61
N SER A 478 3.93 19.79 -9.79
CA SER A 478 4.70 19.29 -10.94
C SER A 478 5.84 20.23 -11.30
N GLY A 479 7.04 19.66 -11.53
CA GLY A 479 8.23 20.42 -11.92
C GLY A 479 8.90 21.21 -10.78
N ALA A 480 8.47 21.01 -9.51
CA ALA A 480 9.08 21.69 -8.37
C ALA A 480 10.56 21.30 -8.18
N PHE A 481 10.94 20.06 -8.51
CA PHE A 481 12.33 19.61 -8.55
C PHE A 481 12.90 19.89 -9.94
N ASN A 482 13.11 21.17 -10.25
CA ASN A 482 13.61 21.62 -11.52
C ASN A 482 15.13 21.42 -11.64
N GLU A 483 15.69 21.77 -12.81
CA GLU A 483 17.13 21.64 -13.11
C GLU A 483 18.01 22.37 -12.08
N GLU A 484 17.63 23.58 -11.66
CA GLU A 484 18.40 24.36 -10.72
C GLU A 484 18.50 23.69 -9.34
N VAL A 485 17.37 23.19 -8.83
CA VAL A 485 17.30 22.45 -7.55
C VAL A 485 18.14 21.18 -7.60
N CYS A 486 17.99 20.37 -8.67
CA CYS A 486 18.70 19.10 -8.80
C CYS A 486 20.21 19.30 -8.99
N ARG A 487 20.62 20.27 -9.80
CA ARG A 487 22.03 20.62 -9.99
C ARG A 487 22.65 21.20 -8.72
N GLU A 488 21.88 21.99 -7.96
CA GLU A 488 22.37 22.51 -6.68
C GLU A 488 22.64 21.39 -5.67
N MET A 489 21.76 20.39 -5.57
CA MET A 489 22.03 19.20 -4.76
C MET A 489 23.31 18.46 -5.20
N ALA A 490 23.47 18.25 -6.52
CA ALA A 490 24.60 17.53 -7.08
C ALA A 490 25.96 18.23 -6.88
N LYS A 491 25.98 19.54 -6.59
CA LYS A 491 27.21 20.24 -6.22
C LYS A 491 27.75 19.84 -4.85
N HIS A 492 26.90 19.41 -3.94
CA HIS A 492 27.24 19.17 -2.54
C HIS A 492 27.24 17.68 -2.17
N VAL A 493 26.63 16.82 -2.99
CA VAL A 493 26.45 15.40 -2.72
C VAL A 493 26.79 14.61 -3.98
N GLU A 494 27.71 13.66 -3.88
CA GLU A 494 28.16 12.82 -5.01
C GLU A 494 26.99 11.99 -5.57
N ARG A 495 26.20 11.35 -4.72
CA ARG A 495 25.00 10.58 -5.09
C ARG A 495 23.77 11.11 -4.33
N PRO A 496 23.13 12.18 -4.82
CA PRO A 496 21.94 12.72 -4.16
C PRO A 496 20.77 11.73 -4.23
N ILE A 497 20.00 11.63 -3.15
CA ILE A 497 18.78 10.83 -3.07
C ILE A 497 17.61 11.76 -3.33
N ILE A 498 16.90 11.58 -4.47
CA ILE A 498 15.82 12.46 -4.92
C ILE A 498 14.56 11.62 -5.19
N PHE A 499 13.54 11.79 -4.38
CA PHE A 499 12.30 11.02 -4.41
C PHE A 499 11.09 11.91 -4.73
N PRO A 500 10.71 12.11 -6.01
CA PRO A 500 9.46 12.77 -6.40
C PRO A 500 8.29 11.80 -6.25
N LEU A 501 7.57 11.86 -5.12
CA LEU A 501 6.59 10.85 -4.72
C LEU A 501 5.14 11.22 -5.04
N SER A 502 4.86 12.43 -5.50
CA SER A 502 3.49 12.85 -5.77
C SER A 502 2.83 12.04 -6.90
N ASN A 503 1.57 11.69 -6.69
CA ASN A 503 0.71 10.95 -7.60
C ASN A 503 -0.47 11.83 -8.09
N PRO A 504 -0.97 11.63 -9.30
CA PRO A 504 -0.45 10.80 -10.40
C PRO A 504 0.80 11.40 -11.05
N THR A 505 1.41 10.69 -11.99
CA THR A 505 2.66 11.07 -12.70
C THR A 505 2.72 12.54 -13.14
N LYS A 506 1.59 13.11 -13.61
CA LYS A 506 1.50 14.53 -14.00
C LYS A 506 1.66 15.52 -12.84
N LEU A 507 1.57 15.07 -11.60
CA LEU A 507 1.74 15.87 -10.39
C LEU A 507 3.07 15.57 -9.69
N ALA A 508 3.87 14.63 -10.20
CA ALA A 508 5.19 14.32 -9.68
C ALA A 508 6.09 15.57 -9.75
N GLU A 509 6.89 15.78 -8.75
CA GLU A 509 7.76 16.96 -8.64
C GLU A 509 8.83 17.03 -9.73
N ALA A 510 9.22 15.89 -10.31
CA ALA A 510 10.11 15.82 -11.47
C ALA A 510 9.89 14.53 -12.28
N ASP A 511 10.29 14.55 -13.56
CA ASP A 511 10.50 13.34 -14.33
C ASP A 511 11.87 12.73 -14.00
N PRO A 512 11.97 11.43 -13.69
CA PRO A 512 13.25 10.77 -13.42
C PRO A 512 14.28 10.89 -14.55
N ALA A 513 13.83 10.98 -15.82
CA ALA A 513 14.73 11.17 -16.94
C ALA A 513 15.44 12.52 -16.85
N ASP A 514 14.71 13.58 -16.49
CA ASP A 514 15.27 14.92 -16.31
C ASP A 514 16.22 14.96 -15.10
N VAL A 515 15.81 14.39 -13.96
CA VAL A 515 16.67 14.29 -12.77
C VAL A 515 17.96 13.54 -13.08
N ASN A 516 17.87 12.43 -13.82
CA ASN A 516 19.04 11.65 -14.23
C ASN A 516 19.99 12.47 -15.12
N GLU A 517 19.47 13.24 -16.08
CA GLU A 517 20.26 14.13 -16.92
C GLU A 517 20.91 15.23 -16.10
N TRP A 518 20.14 15.94 -15.26
CA TRP A 518 20.63 17.07 -14.46
C TRP A 518 21.69 16.69 -13.41
N THR A 519 21.68 15.43 -12.97
CA THR A 519 22.65 14.89 -11.99
C THR A 519 23.71 13.99 -12.62
N ASN A 520 23.84 13.98 -13.96
CA ASN A 520 24.79 13.13 -14.70
C ASN A 520 24.68 11.62 -14.35
N GLY A 521 23.48 11.13 -14.08
CA GLY A 521 23.22 9.74 -13.72
C GLY A 521 23.60 9.36 -12.29
N MET A 522 23.91 10.31 -11.43
CA MET A 522 24.37 10.05 -10.07
C MET A 522 23.24 9.95 -9.05
N ALA A 523 22.06 10.52 -9.32
CA ALA A 523 20.95 10.49 -8.38
C ALA A 523 20.43 9.06 -8.14
N LEU A 524 20.13 8.77 -6.87
CA LEU A 524 19.34 7.59 -6.48
C LEU A 524 17.88 8.02 -6.38
N MET A 525 17.03 7.38 -7.16
CA MET A 525 15.66 7.84 -7.35
C MET A 525 14.63 6.77 -6.96
N ALA A 526 13.52 7.24 -6.41
CA ALA A 526 12.29 6.48 -6.26
C ALA A 526 11.09 7.41 -6.52
N THR A 527 10.01 6.86 -7.06
CA THR A 527 8.82 7.63 -7.45
C THR A 527 7.56 7.02 -6.86
N GLY A 528 6.57 7.86 -6.61
CA GLY A 528 5.25 7.42 -6.15
C GLY A 528 4.40 6.81 -7.27
N SER A 529 4.71 7.14 -8.51
CA SER A 529 4.11 6.56 -9.73
C SER A 529 5.18 5.89 -10.56
N PRO A 530 4.84 4.85 -11.33
CA PRO A 530 5.82 4.20 -12.18
C PRO A 530 6.25 5.08 -13.34
N PHE A 531 7.55 5.16 -13.52
CA PHE A 531 8.22 5.82 -14.63
C PHE A 531 9.04 4.81 -15.46
N PRO A 532 9.33 5.12 -16.73
CA PRO A 532 10.22 4.29 -17.56
C PRO A 532 11.62 4.16 -16.92
N PRO A 533 12.31 3.03 -17.11
CA PRO A 533 13.72 2.93 -16.78
C PRO A 533 14.53 3.99 -17.52
N VAL A 534 15.43 4.66 -16.83
CA VAL A 534 16.24 5.75 -17.36
C VAL A 534 17.63 5.24 -17.74
N ARG A 535 18.19 5.68 -18.89
CA ARG A 535 19.57 5.39 -19.26
C ARG A 535 20.52 6.38 -18.64
N ASN A 536 21.48 5.87 -17.92
CA ASN A 536 22.62 6.67 -17.46
C ASN A 536 23.52 7.09 -18.62
N PRO A 537 24.30 8.17 -18.48
CA PRO A 537 25.26 8.59 -19.48
C PRO A 537 26.29 7.51 -19.87
N ASN A 538 26.54 6.52 -18.99
CA ASN A 538 27.38 5.36 -19.27
C ASN A 538 26.67 4.24 -20.07
N GLY A 539 25.42 4.45 -20.50
CA GLY A 539 24.63 3.53 -21.30
C GLY A 539 23.88 2.43 -20.52
N LYS A 540 24.10 2.31 -19.20
CA LYS A 540 23.34 1.39 -18.35
C LYS A 540 21.91 1.89 -18.11
N LEU A 541 20.97 0.95 -18.04
CA LEU A 541 19.58 1.22 -17.68
C LEU A 541 19.47 1.40 -16.16
N HIS A 542 19.04 2.56 -15.72
CA HIS A 542 18.65 2.83 -14.33
C HIS A 542 17.17 2.51 -14.17
N LYS A 543 16.86 1.54 -13.33
CA LYS A 543 15.48 1.24 -12.95
C LYS A 543 15.10 2.15 -11.80
N VAL A 544 14.12 3.01 -12.04
CA VAL A 544 13.53 3.84 -10.99
C VAL A 544 12.69 2.94 -10.10
N ALA A 545 12.92 2.98 -8.78
CA ALA A 545 12.11 2.23 -7.83
C ALA A 545 10.69 2.78 -7.80
N GLU A 546 9.70 1.90 -7.99
CA GLU A 546 8.31 2.24 -7.75
C GLU A 546 8.01 2.08 -6.26
N LEU A 547 7.57 3.17 -5.60
CA LEU A 547 7.08 3.14 -4.24
C LEU A 547 5.56 2.95 -4.27
N SER A 548 5.12 1.69 -4.39
CA SER A 548 3.70 1.39 -4.32
C SER A 548 3.25 1.27 -2.87
N ASP A 549 2.01 1.73 -2.57
CA ASP A 549 1.37 1.67 -1.24
C ASP A 549 1.17 0.25 -0.68
N ARG A 550 1.77 -0.75 -1.30
CA ARG A 550 1.44 -2.16 -1.17
C ARG A 550 2.30 -2.95 -0.20
N MET A 551 3.36 -2.38 0.31
CA MET A 551 4.32 -3.14 1.12
C MET A 551 4.34 -2.64 2.55
N ILE A 552 3.53 -3.29 3.36
CA ILE A 552 3.21 -2.88 4.73
C ILE A 552 4.31 -3.20 5.74
N THR A 553 4.69 -2.17 6.40
CA THR A 553 5.13 -1.90 7.78
C THR A 553 6.15 -2.83 8.41
N ALA A 554 6.29 -3.51 9.22
CA ALA A 554 7.35 -4.16 10.02
C ALA A 554 8.37 -4.96 9.17
N GLY A 555 8.15 -5.00 7.86
CA GLY A 555 9.05 -5.57 6.89
C GLY A 555 10.05 -4.61 6.25
N VAL A 556 10.11 -3.33 6.68
CA VAL A 556 11.02 -2.33 6.07
C VAL A 556 12.44 -2.86 5.96
N ALA A 557 12.99 -3.41 7.03
CA ALA A 557 14.34 -3.97 7.02
C ALA A 557 14.42 -5.26 6.19
N ALA A 558 13.38 -6.11 6.22
CA ALA A 558 13.32 -7.32 5.40
C ALA A 558 13.19 -6.96 3.92
N LEU A 559 12.34 -5.98 3.59
CA LEU A 559 12.15 -5.47 2.25
C LEU A 559 13.42 -4.83 1.70
N ALA A 560 14.06 -3.94 2.46
CA ALA A 560 15.32 -3.32 2.09
C ALA A 560 16.46 -4.33 1.84
N ARG A 561 16.49 -5.45 2.57
CA ARG A 561 17.48 -6.52 2.35
C ARG A 561 17.30 -7.26 1.04
N LEU A 562 16.12 -7.22 0.46
CA LEU A 562 15.79 -7.85 -0.83
C LEU A 562 16.04 -6.91 -2.01
N ALA A 563 16.45 -5.66 -1.76
CA ALA A 563 16.69 -4.67 -2.80
C ALA A 563 17.82 -5.09 -3.75
N PRO A 564 17.59 -5.10 -5.07
CA PRO A 564 18.62 -5.46 -6.05
C PRO A 564 19.85 -4.56 -6.02
N CYS A 565 19.68 -3.28 -5.67
CA CYS A 565 20.76 -2.30 -5.55
C CYS A 565 21.85 -2.67 -4.51
N LEU A 566 21.56 -3.59 -3.60
CA LEU A 566 22.56 -4.09 -2.65
C LEU A 566 23.58 -5.05 -3.30
N GLN A 567 23.27 -5.57 -4.47
CA GLN A 567 24.17 -6.43 -5.28
C GLN A 567 24.81 -5.62 -6.41
N ASP A 568 24.03 -4.81 -7.11
CA ASP A 568 24.48 -3.87 -8.12
C ASP A 568 23.92 -2.47 -7.82
N PRO A 569 24.75 -1.47 -7.47
CA PRO A 569 24.32 -0.10 -7.10
C PRO A 569 23.50 0.64 -8.16
N ASP A 570 23.48 0.14 -9.40
CA ASP A 570 22.70 0.70 -10.51
C ASP A 570 21.33 0.01 -10.69
N GLU A 571 21.02 -1.02 -9.88
CA GLU A 571 19.73 -1.70 -9.88
C GLU A 571 18.70 -1.02 -8.95
N SER A 572 17.47 -1.54 -8.98
CA SER A 572 16.33 -0.99 -8.24
C SER A 572 16.55 -0.95 -6.72
N LEU A 573 16.11 0.14 -6.07
CA LEU A 573 16.10 0.30 -4.61
C LEU A 573 15.07 -0.61 -3.91
N LEU A 574 14.14 -1.20 -4.65
CA LEU A 574 13.14 -2.14 -4.16
C LEU A 574 13.04 -3.35 -5.09
N PRO A 575 12.64 -4.52 -4.59
CA PRO A 575 12.43 -5.72 -5.41
C PRO A 575 11.22 -5.55 -6.37
N ALA A 576 11.20 -6.36 -7.42
CA ALA A 576 10.16 -6.32 -8.45
C ALA A 576 8.79 -6.78 -7.93
N MET A 577 7.71 -6.18 -8.44
CA MET A 577 6.33 -6.55 -8.07
C MET A 577 5.93 -7.97 -8.47
N GLY A 578 6.56 -8.54 -9.50
CA GLY A 578 6.34 -9.95 -9.89
C GLY A 578 6.60 -10.94 -8.76
N ASP A 579 7.49 -10.59 -7.83
CA ASP A 579 7.87 -11.43 -6.68
C ASP A 579 7.08 -11.15 -5.41
N VAL A 580 6.00 -10.35 -5.48
CA VAL A 580 5.26 -9.84 -4.32
C VAL A 580 4.84 -10.94 -3.33
N ARG A 581 4.45 -12.13 -3.81
CA ARG A 581 4.08 -13.27 -2.94
C ARG A 581 5.26 -13.79 -2.13
N HIS A 582 6.44 -13.91 -2.73
CA HIS A 582 7.65 -14.31 -2.04
C HIS A 582 8.13 -13.24 -1.05
N ILE A 583 8.11 -11.99 -1.48
CA ILE A 583 8.50 -10.83 -0.68
C ILE A 583 7.59 -10.73 0.56
N SER A 584 6.27 -10.85 0.38
CA SER A 584 5.30 -10.75 1.47
C SER A 584 5.47 -11.82 2.54
N VAL A 585 5.87 -13.04 2.16
CA VAL A 585 6.22 -14.10 3.13
C VAL A 585 7.42 -13.67 4.00
N LYS A 586 8.50 -13.21 3.39
CA LYS A 586 9.70 -12.76 4.13
C LYS A 586 9.41 -11.59 5.05
N VAL A 587 8.62 -10.64 4.55
CA VAL A 587 8.13 -9.51 5.35
C VAL A 587 7.28 -10.01 6.52
N ALA A 588 6.32 -10.89 6.27
CA ALA A 588 5.43 -11.42 7.30
C ALA A 588 6.19 -12.22 8.38
N VAL A 589 7.19 -13.01 8.00
CA VAL A 589 8.08 -13.71 8.95
C VAL A 589 8.80 -12.70 9.86
N ALA A 590 9.33 -11.62 9.29
CA ALA A 590 10.02 -10.59 10.07
C ALA A 590 9.07 -9.89 11.05
N VAL A 591 7.85 -9.54 10.58
CA VAL A 591 6.81 -8.92 11.40
C VAL A 591 6.36 -9.84 12.55
N ALA A 592 6.02 -11.07 12.21
CA ALA A 592 5.52 -12.03 13.20
C ALA A 592 6.56 -12.32 14.28
N ASN A 593 7.84 -12.46 13.89
CA ASN A 593 8.92 -12.67 14.83
C ASN A 593 9.23 -11.42 15.68
N ALA A 594 9.10 -10.22 15.12
CA ALA A 594 9.21 -8.99 15.91
C ALA A 594 8.08 -8.88 16.96
N ALA A 595 6.85 -9.26 16.60
CA ALA A 595 5.73 -9.31 17.54
C ALA A 595 5.95 -10.31 18.68
N LEU A 596 6.62 -11.45 18.40
CA LEU A 596 7.04 -12.40 19.45
C LEU A 596 8.07 -11.78 20.39
N ASP A 597 9.10 -11.12 19.84
CA ASP A 597 10.17 -10.50 20.63
C ASP A 597 9.65 -9.39 21.54
N GLU A 598 8.58 -8.71 21.15
CA GLU A 598 7.91 -7.66 21.94
C GLU A 598 6.82 -8.19 22.89
N GLY A 599 6.55 -9.50 22.88
CA GLY A 599 5.50 -10.11 23.70
C GLY A 599 4.07 -9.72 23.25
N LEU A 600 3.91 -9.26 22.02
CA LEU A 600 2.63 -8.85 21.44
C LEU A 600 1.89 -9.98 20.73
N SER A 601 2.49 -11.17 20.64
CA SER A 601 1.85 -12.34 20.03
C SER A 601 0.66 -12.84 20.86
N ARG A 602 -0.52 -12.85 20.27
CA ARG A 602 -1.75 -13.37 20.89
C ARG A 602 -1.82 -14.91 20.89
N LEU A 603 -0.87 -15.59 20.22
CA LEU A 603 -0.90 -17.03 20.05
C LEU A 603 -0.27 -17.78 21.22
N GLY A 604 0.29 -17.08 22.23
CA GLY A 604 0.92 -17.69 23.40
C GLY A 604 2.11 -18.62 23.07
N ARG A 605 2.68 -18.49 21.87
CA ARG A 605 3.82 -19.29 21.40
C ARG A 605 5.16 -18.58 21.68
N THR A 606 6.19 -19.38 21.82
CA THR A 606 7.58 -18.92 21.99
C THR A 606 8.45 -19.20 20.77
N ASP A 607 8.04 -20.16 19.92
CA ASP A 607 8.81 -20.56 18.76
C ASP A 607 8.67 -19.56 17.63
N ARG A 608 9.75 -19.30 16.90
CA ARG A 608 9.77 -18.38 15.78
C ARG A 608 8.96 -18.89 14.60
N PHE A 609 8.33 -17.96 13.89
CA PHE A 609 7.66 -18.26 12.63
C PHE A 609 8.67 -18.55 11.52
N THR A 610 8.38 -19.56 10.70
CA THR A 610 9.14 -19.92 9.50
C THR A 610 8.43 -19.45 8.23
N GLU A 611 9.16 -19.40 7.11
CA GLU A 611 8.55 -19.08 5.81
C GLU A 611 7.51 -20.14 5.42
N GLU A 612 7.76 -21.43 5.67
CA GLU A 612 6.83 -22.50 5.36
C GLU A 612 5.52 -22.35 6.14
N GLU A 613 5.62 -22.00 7.42
CA GLU A 613 4.45 -21.76 8.26
C GLU A 613 3.64 -20.55 7.77
N ILE A 614 4.29 -19.42 7.46
CA ILE A 614 3.60 -18.24 6.92
C ILE A 614 2.94 -18.56 5.58
N ARG A 615 3.61 -19.30 4.69
CA ARG A 615 3.02 -19.76 3.43
C ARG A 615 1.77 -20.62 3.65
N SER A 616 1.76 -21.46 4.69
CA SER A 616 0.60 -22.30 4.99
C SER A 616 -0.67 -21.51 5.33
N PHE A 617 -0.56 -20.24 5.73
CA PHE A 617 -1.69 -19.35 5.96
C PHE A 617 -2.19 -18.66 4.69
N GLN A 618 -1.36 -18.57 3.64
CA GLN A 618 -1.77 -17.90 2.41
C GLN A 618 -2.86 -18.67 1.68
N TRP A 619 -3.81 -17.94 1.14
CA TRP A 619 -4.82 -18.45 0.22
C TRP A 619 -4.28 -18.38 -1.22
N ASP A 620 -4.48 -19.45 -1.97
CA ASP A 620 -4.12 -19.55 -3.37
C ASP A 620 -5.36 -19.63 -4.26
N PRO A 621 -5.38 -18.91 -5.40
CA PRO A 621 -6.50 -18.96 -6.33
C PRO A 621 -6.45 -20.22 -7.21
N VAL A 622 -6.75 -21.36 -6.60
CA VAL A 622 -6.82 -22.67 -7.25
C VAL A 622 -8.20 -23.30 -7.03
N TYR A 623 -8.68 -24.08 -7.99
CA TYR A 623 -9.92 -24.82 -7.82
C TYR A 623 -9.70 -26.02 -6.89
N ARG A 624 -10.33 -25.99 -5.74
CA ARG A 624 -10.33 -27.09 -4.78
C ARG A 624 -11.41 -28.12 -5.16
N PRO A 625 -11.21 -29.42 -4.87
CA PRO A 625 -12.27 -30.42 -5.00
C PRO A 625 -13.53 -30.00 -4.25
N LEU A 626 -14.70 -30.27 -4.81
CA LEU A 626 -15.98 -30.08 -4.12
C LEU A 626 -16.53 -31.43 -3.69
N GLU A 627 -17.07 -31.48 -2.49
CA GLU A 627 -17.81 -32.64 -1.98
C GLU A 627 -19.21 -32.21 -1.59
N LEU A 628 -20.17 -33.05 -1.98
CA LEU A 628 -21.58 -32.80 -1.73
C LEU A 628 -21.93 -33.21 -0.31
N VAL A 629 -22.63 -32.34 0.39
CA VAL A 629 -23.31 -32.66 1.66
C VAL A 629 -24.80 -32.63 1.44
N ASP A 630 -25.49 -33.56 2.11
CA ASP A 630 -26.94 -33.66 2.09
C ASP A 630 -27.62 -32.54 2.87
#